data_ca63b73f01dc9deebf0778aaf07bb888
#
_entry.id   ca63b73f01dc9deebf0778aaf07bb888
#
_cell.length_a   1.000
_cell.length_b   1.000
_cell.length_c   1.000
_cell.angle_alpha   90.00
_cell.angle_beta   90.00
_cell.angle_gamma   90.00
#
_symmetry.space_group_name_H-M   'P 1'
#
loop_
_entity.id
_entity.type
_entity.pdbx_description
1 polymer ?
#
loop_
_entity_poly.entity_id
_entity_poly.type
_entity_poly.pdbx_seq_one_letter_code
_entity_poly.pdbx_strand_id
1 'polypeptide(L)'
;MPFYVLKMGGSLMPCSRELVRSLLALGKEGYSFLVVPGGGPMADLVRQIYSSCKLSQEGAHWMAILAMEQYAYFLADGTGATLSTEIRCPQGNSSLDILLPYQALLKDDYGLKHNWDYTSDAVAALI
;
A
#
# COMPACT_ATOMS: atom_id res chain seq x y z
N MET A 1 -9.43 -4.69 -20.93
CA MET A 1 -8.18 -4.07 -20.42
C MET A 1 -7.67 -4.84 -19.23
N PRO A 2 -6.41 -5.34 -19.28
CA PRO A 2 -5.87 -6.06 -18.11
C PRO A 2 -5.73 -5.15 -16.90
N PHE A 3 -6.17 -5.65 -15.75
CA PHE A 3 -6.04 -4.96 -14.48
C PHE A 3 -5.28 -5.85 -13.51
N TYR A 4 -4.24 -5.29 -12.90
CA TYR A 4 -3.38 -6.01 -11.97
C TYR A 4 -3.32 -5.31 -10.63
N VAL A 5 -3.35 -6.10 -9.57
CA VAL A 5 -3.07 -5.63 -8.22
C VAL A 5 -1.64 -6.04 -7.90
N LEU A 6 -0.79 -5.07 -7.59
CA LEU A 6 0.62 -5.29 -7.32
C LEU A 6 0.97 -4.81 -5.93
N LYS A 7 1.57 -5.70 -5.13
CA LYS A 7 2.13 -5.30 -3.86
C LYS A 7 3.56 -4.78 -4.08
N MET A 8 3.84 -3.59 -3.57
CA MET A 8 5.19 -3.01 -3.59
C MET A 8 5.81 -3.18 -2.21
N GLY A 9 6.70 -4.16 -2.09
CA GLY A 9 7.34 -4.49 -0.81
C GLY A 9 8.36 -3.46 -0.37
N GLY A 10 8.65 -3.44 0.93
CA GLY A 10 9.57 -2.48 1.52
C GLY A 10 11.02 -2.66 1.08
N SER A 11 11.42 -3.89 0.76
CA SER A 11 12.77 -4.16 0.27
C SER A 11 13.05 -3.51 -1.09
N LEU A 12 12.00 -3.18 -1.84
CA LEU A 12 12.11 -2.51 -3.14
C LEU A 12 12.18 -0.99 -3.03
N MET A 13 12.10 -0.43 -1.83
CA MET A 13 12.02 1.02 -1.65
C MET A 13 13.08 1.81 -2.43
N PRO A 14 14.35 1.40 -2.48
CA PRO A 14 15.36 2.19 -3.21
C PRO A 14 15.06 2.36 -4.70
N CYS A 15 14.38 1.41 -5.33
CA CYS A 15 14.04 1.48 -6.76
C CYS A 15 12.54 1.58 -7.01
N SER A 16 11.73 1.73 -5.95
CA SER A 16 10.27 1.60 -6.07
C SER A 16 9.63 2.70 -6.91
N ARG A 17 10.10 3.93 -6.81
CA ARG A 17 9.55 5.03 -7.62
C ARG A 17 9.86 4.86 -9.11
N GLU A 18 11.02 4.30 -9.43
CA GLU A 18 11.35 3.96 -10.82
C GLU A 18 10.44 2.86 -11.36
N LEU A 19 10.12 1.87 -10.52
CA LEU A 19 9.16 0.83 -10.88
C LEU A 19 7.79 1.42 -11.14
N VAL A 20 7.34 2.36 -10.30
CA VAL A 20 6.07 3.06 -10.51
C VAL A 20 6.07 3.78 -11.86
N ARG A 21 7.16 4.46 -12.21
CA ARG A 21 7.26 5.13 -13.51
C ARG A 21 7.19 4.14 -14.67
N SER A 22 7.81 2.97 -14.52
CA SER A 22 7.75 1.92 -15.54
C SER A 22 6.32 1.39 -15.70
N LEU A 23 5.59 1.21 -14.59
CA LEU A 23 4.20 0.79 -14.63
C LEU A 23 3.30 1.85 -15.27
N LEU A 24 3.57 3.13 -15.00
CA LEU A 24 2.85 4.23 -15.67
C LEU A 24 3.07 4.21 -17.17
N ALA A 25 4.28 3.89 -17.61
CA ALA A 25 4.56 3.73 -19.05
C ALA A 25 3.75 2.60 -19.65
N LEU A 26 3.63 1.47 -18.96
CA LEU A 26 2.77 0.36 -19.40
C LEU A 26 1.30 0.75 -19.45
N GLY A 27 0.88 1.67 -18.58
CA GLY A 27 -0.49 2.18 -18.58
C GLY A 27 -0.87 2.83 -19.92
N LYS A 28 0.09 3.41 -20.61
CA LYS A 28 -0.15 4.01 -21.94
C LYS A 28 -0.45 2.94 -23.01
N GLU A 29 -0.11 1.71 -22.72
CA GLU A 29 -0.37 0.56 -23.61
C GLU A 29 -1.66 -0.18 -23.23
N GLY A 30 -2.44 0.35 -22.30
CA GLY A 30 -3.75 -0.19 -21.94
C GLY A 30 -3.79 -1.00 -20.64
N TYR A 31 -2.68 -1.14 -19.95
CA TYR A 31 -2.65 -1.85 -18.66
C TYR A 31 -3.10 -0.94 -17.54
N SER A 32 -3.79 -1.49 -16.56
CA SER A 32 -4.21 -0.77 -15.35
C SER A 32 -3.67 -1.46 -14.11
N PHE A 33 -3.28 -0.64 -13.12
CA PHE A 33 -2.66 -1.16 -11.89
C PHE A 33 -3.24 -0.49 -10.66
N LEU A 34 -3.46 -1.30 -9.62
CA LEU A 34 -3.60 -0.81 -8.25
C LEU A 34 -2.38 -1.29 -7.48
N VAL A 35 -1.57 -0.36 -7.01
CA VAL A 35 -0.38 -0.68 -6.21
C VAL A 35 -0.73 -0.63 -4.74
N VAL A 36 -0.47 -1.73 -4.04
CA VAL A 36 -0.65 -1.81 -2.59
C VAL A 36 0.73 -1.68 -1.94
N PRO A 37 0.96 -0.60 -1.17
CA PRO A 37 2.28 -0.42 -0.55
C PRO A 37 2.50 -1.40 0.58
N GLY A 38 3.73 -1.87 0.72
CA GLY A 38 4.17 -2.60 1.90
C GLY A 38 4.54 -1.66 3.04
N GLY A 39 5.14 -2.20 4.08
CA GLY A 39 5.45 -1.41 5.27
C GLY A 39 6.74 -0.59 5.20
N GLY A 40 7.77 -1.14 4.56
CA GLY A 40 9.07 -0.49 4.48
C GLY A 40 9.75 -0.28 5.83
N PRO A 41 10.71 0.66 5.89
CA PRO A 41 11.41 0.97 7.16
C PRO A 41 10.48 1.50 8.25
N MET A 42 9.38 2.14 7.89
CA MET A 42 8.41 2.64 8.86
C MET A 42 7.74 1.49 9.61
N ALA A 43 7.42 0.40 8.90
CA ALA A 43 6.87 -0.79 9.55
C ALA A 43 7.92 -1.50 10.41
N ASP A 44 9.19 -1.48 10.01
CA ASP A 44 10.27 -2.02 10.82
C ASP A 44 10.36 -1.30 12.17
N LEU A 45 10.19 0.02 12.16
CA LEU A 45 10.12 0.81 13.39
C LEU A 45 8.94 0.37 14.26
N VAL A 46 7.78 0.14 13.66
CA VAL A 46 6.60 -0.36 14.38
C VAL A 46 6.91 -1.70 15.06
N ARG A 47 7.61 -2.61 14.37
CA ARG A 47 8.01 -3.90 14.94
C ARG A 47 8.89 -3.73 16.19
N GLN A 48 9.84 -2.81 16.12
CA GLN A 48 10.72 -2.51 17.26
C GLN A 48 9.91 -1.97 18.44
N ILE A 49 8.99 -1.06 18.19
CA ILE A 49 8.14 -0.48 19.23
C ILE A 49 7.23 -1.55 19.83
N TYR A 50 6.65 -2.41 19.00
CA TYR A 50 5.80 -3.51 19.46
C TYR A 50 6.55 -4.43 20.43
N SER A 51 7.80 -4.77 20.10
CA SER A 51 8.63 -5.67 20.91
C SER A 51 9.09 -5.01 22.22
N SER A 52 9.43 -3.72 22.19
CA SER A 52 10.07 -3.06 23.34
C SER A 52 9.14 -2.27 24.24
N CYS A 53 7.96 -1.87 23.74
CA CYS A 53 7.06 -0.97 24.47
C CYS A 53 5.70 -1.59 24.83
N LYS A 54 5.55 -2.90 24.65
CA LYS A 54 4.32 -3.62 25.01
C LYS A 54 3.05 -3.07 24.38
N LEU A 55 3.09 -2.79 23.08
CA LEU A 55 1.90 -2.38 22.35
C LEU A 55 0.88 -3.52 22.31
N SER A 56 -0.41 -3.16 22.30
CA SER A 56 -1.46 -4.13 21.99
C SER A 56 -1.37 -4.54 20.51
N GLN A 57 -1.93 -5.71 20.17
CA GLN A 57 -2.00 -6.14 18.77
C GLN A 57 -2.83 -5.17 17.93
N GLU A 58 -3.92 -4.63 18.49
CA GLU A 58 -4.75 -3.63 17.82
C GLU A 58 -3.94 -2.38 17.50
N GLY A 59 -3.20 -1.86 18.50
CA GLY A 59 -2.35 -0.67 18.28
C GLY A 59 -1.27 -0.92 17.23
N ALA A 60 -0.59 -2.05 17.32
CA ALA A 60 0.45 -2.40 16.35
C ALA A 60 -0.12 -2.57 14.93
N HIS A 61 -1.31 -3.16 14.80
CA HIS A 61 -1.99 -3.34 13.53
C HIS A 61 -2.21 -1.99 12.83
N TRP A 62 -2.81 -1.03 13.54
CA TRP A 62 -3.09 0.28 12.94
C TRP A 62 -1.82 1.08 12.67
N MET A 63 -0.83 0.98 13.55
CA MET A 63 0.46 1.63 13.30
C MET A 63 1.14 1.05 12.04
N ALA A 64 1.06 -0.27 11.84
CA ALA A 64 1.61 -0.90 10.65
C ALA A 64 0.90 -0.43 9.38
N ILE A 65 -0.43 -0.30 9.42
CA ILE A 65 -1.21 0.18 8.29
C ILE A 65 -0.88 1.64 7.98
N LEU A 66 -0.70 2.47 9.00
CA LEU A 66 -0.23 3.84 8.81
C LEU A 66 1.17 3.89 8.19
N ALA A 67 2.04 2.96 8.57
CA ALA A 67 3.37 2.84 7.96
C ALA A 67 3.27 2.54 6.46
N MET A 68 2.33 1.66 6.07
CA MET A 68 2.06 1.38 4.66
C MET A 68 1.58 2.64 3.93
N GLU A 69 0.76 3.45 4.57
CA GLU A 69 0.28 4.68 3.97
C GLU A 69 1.40 5.70 3.78
N GLN A 70 2.33 5.78 4.71
CA GLN A 70 3.53 6.60 4.52
C GLN A 70 4.31 6.15 3.28
N TYR A 71 4.45 4.86 3.09
CA TYR A 71 5.13 4.32 1.91
C TYR A 71 4.37 4.67 0.62
N ALA A 72 3.04 4.70 0.69
CA ALA A 72 2.23 5.11 -0.47
C ALA A 72 2.59 6.54 -0.92
N TYR A 73 2.74 7.46 0.00
CA TYR A 73 3.16 8.83 -0.32
C TYR A 73 4.57 8.86 -0.92
N PHE A 74 5.46 8.04 -0.41
CA PHE A 74 6.81 7.93 -0.98
C PHE A 74 6.74 7.44 -2.44
N LEU A 75 5.92 6.42 -2.72
CA LEU A 75 5.78 5.86 -4.06
C LEU A 75 5.20 6.87 -5.04
N ALA A 76 4.31 7.72 -4.57
CA ALA A 76 3.66 8.72 -5.43
C ALA A 76 4.55 9.93 -5.69
N ASP A 77 5.48 10.22 -4.78
CA ASP A 77 6.25 11.45 -4.81
C ASP A 77 7.09 11.56 -6.08
N GLY A 78 6.82 12.58 -6.88
CA GLY A 78 7.56 12.84 -8.11
C GLY A 78 7.30 11.88 -9.26
N THR A 79 6.34 10.95 -9.13
CA THR A 79 6.07 9.96 -10.19
C THR A 79 4.88 10.32 -11.07
N GLY A 80 3.97 11.15 -10.58
CA GLY A 80 2.71 11.44 -11.27
C GLY A 80 1.61 10.44 -11.00
N ALA A 81 1.85 9.41 -10.18
CA ALA A 81 0.83 8.42 -9.84
C ALA A 81 -0.25 9.04 -8.94
N THR A 82 -1.47 8.58 -9.09
CA THR A 82 -2.63 9.02 -8.32
C THR A 82 -2.75 8.19 -7.05
N LEU A 83 -3.07 8.83 -5.93
CA LEU A 83 -3.38 8.15 -4.68
C LEU A 83 -4.88 7.85 -4.63
N SER A 84 -5.25 6.66 -4.13
CA SER A 84 -6.65 6.24 -4.04
C SER A 84 -6.99 5.80 -2.63
N THR A 85 -8.18 6.18 -2.17
CA THR A 85 -8.73 5.70 -0.89
C THR A 85 -9.65 4.50 -1.08
N GLU A 86 -9.79 4.00 -2.30
CA GLU A 86 -10.69 2.91 -2.61
C GLU A 86 -9.97 1.75 -3.29
N ILE A 87 -10.39 0.55 -2.91
CA ILE A 87 -9.86 -0.69 -3.48
C ILE A 87 -10.65 -0.99 -4.75
N ARG A 88 -10.13 -0.51 -5.87
CA ARG A 88 -10.81 -0.66 -7.16
C ARG A 88 -9.84 -0.44 -8.32
N CYS A 89 -10.26 -0.82 -9.51
CA CYS A 89 -9.56 -0.48 -10.74
C CYS A 89 -9.51 1.05 -10.90
N PRO A 90 -8.38 1.62 -11.34
CA PRO A 90 -8.30 3.05 -11.62
C PRO A 90 -9.36 3.50 -12.62
N GLN A 91 -9.86 4.71 -12.43
CA GLN A 91 -10.92 5.29 -13.23
C GLN A 91 -10.46 6.54 -13.96
N GLY A 92 -11.22 6.93 -14.99
CA GLY A 92 -10.92 8.11 -15.79
C GLY A 92 -9.62 7.95 -16.57
N ASN A 93 -8.78 8.97 -16.53
CA ASN A 93 -7.51 8.98 -17.24
C ASN A 93 -6.38 8.30 -16.47
N SER A 94 -6.65 7.82 -15.26
CA SER A 94 -5.63 7.15 -14.45
C SER A 94 -5.47 5.71 -14.88
N SER A 95 -4.24 5.26 -15.08
CA SER A 95 -3.92 3.85 -15.34
C SER A 95 -3.28 3.18 -14.14
N LEU A 96 -2.84 3.95 -13.16
CA LEU A 96 -2.20 3.42 -11.96
C LEU A 96 -2.59 4.27 -10.77
N ASP A 97 -3.20 3.60 -9.79
CA ASP A 97 -3.46 4.19 -8.48
C ASP A 97 -2.60 3.51 -7.44
N ILE A 98 -2.17 4.28 -6.45
CA ILE A 98 -1.49 3.77 -5.27
C ILE A 98 -2.48 3.86 -4.11
N LEU A 99 -2.75 2.72 -3.48
CA LEU A 99 -3.71 2.64 -2.40
C LEU A 99 -3.20 3.34 -1.14
N LEU A 100 -4.08 4.08 -0.49
CA LEU A 100 -3.89 4.60 0.86
C LEU A 100 -4.57 3.63 1.84
N PRO A 101 -3.84 2.65 2.40
CA PRO A 101 -4.48 1.53 3.09
C PRO A 101 -5.23 1.94 4.35
N TYR A 102 -4.72 2.90 5.10
CA TYR A 102 -5.37 3.35 6.33
C TYR A 102 -6.75 3.93 6.03
N GLN A 103 -6.82 4.83 5.06
CA GLN A 103 -8.08 5.47 4.70
C GLN A 103 -9.06 4.48 4.09
N ALA A 104 -8.57 3.55 3.27
CA ALA A 104 -9.43 2.51 2.70
C ALA A 104 -10.04 1.62 3.78
N LEU A 105 -9.23 1.18 4.75
CA LEU A 105 -9.68 0.29 5.82
C LEU A 105 -10.53 0.99 6.87
N LEU A 106 -10.43 2.31 7.01
CA LEU A 106 -11.35 3.06 7.86
C LEU A 106 -12.78 3.01 7.33
N LYS A 107 -12.95 2.94 6.01
CA LYS A 107 -14.27 2.85 5.40
C LYS A 107 -14.85 1.44 5.55
N ASP A 108 -14.02 0.42 5.34
CA ASP A 108 -14.42 -0.98 5.43
C ASP A 108 -13.16 -1.82 5.59
N ASP A 109 -13.05 -2.53 6.70
CA ASP A 109 -11.90 -3.40 6.95
C ASP A 109 -12.06 -4.80 6.33
N TYR A 110 -13.19 -5.04 5.66
CA TYR A 110 -13.45 -6.31 4.95
C TYR A 110 -13.35 -7.54 5.86
N GLY A 111 -13.64 -7.37 7.16
CA GLY A 111 -13.51 -8.45 8.14
C GLY A 111 -12.07 -8.78 8.53
N LEU A 112 -11.11 -7.95 8.16
CA LEU A 112 -9.71 -8.14 8.50
C LEU A 112 -9.52 -8.08 10.01
N LYS A 113 -8.80 -9.08 10.56
CA LYS A 113 -8.51 -9.08 11.99
C LYS A 113 -7.48 -8.02 12.34
N HIS A 114 -7.73 -7.29 13.42
CA HIS A 114 -6.85 -6.22 13.89
C HIS A 114 -5.77 -6.81 14.79
N ASN A 115 -4.83 -7.52 14.19
CA ASN A 115 -3.69 -8.05 14.92
C ASN A 115 -2.42 -7.98 14.06
N TRP A 116 -1.30 -8.27 14.69
CA TRP A 116 0.01 -8.11 14.08
C TRP A 116 0.24 -9.01 12.86
N ASP A 117 -0.42 -10.16 12.80
CA ASP A 117 -0.23 -11.12 11.73
C ASP A 117 -0.88 -10.70 10.41
N TYR A 118 -1.82 -9.75 10.46
CA TYR A 118 -2.56 -9.28 9.29
C TYR A 118 -1.98 -7.96 8.81
N THR A 119 -0.98 -8.05 7.93
CA THR A 119 -0.22 -6.92 7.42
C THR A 119 -0.50 -6.71 5.92
N SER A 120 0.49 -6.16 5.20
CA SER A 120 0.35 -5.78 3.80
C SER A 120 -0.10 -6.93 2.88
N ASP A 121 0.35 -8.16 3.16
CA ASP A 121 -0.06 -9.31 2.34
C ASP A 121 -1.55 -9.59 2.47
N ALA A 122 -2.07 -9.52 3.70
CA ALA A 122 -3.50 -9.72 3.94
C ALA A 122 -4.32 -8.60 3.31
N VAL A 123 -3.86 -7.35 3.38
CA VAL A 123 -4.53 -6.22 2.73
C VAL A 123 -4.56 -6.43 1.22
N ALA A 124 -3.45 -6.81 0.62
CA ALA A 124 -3.39 -7.07 -0.82
C ALA A 124 -4.32 -8.21 -1.23
N ALA A 125 -4.47 -9.22 -0.39
CA ALA A 125 -5.33 -10.39 -0.66
C ALA A 125 -6.82 -10.06 -0.62
N LEU A 126 -7.23 -8.94 -0.03
CA LEU A 126 -8.63 -8.51 -0.01
C LEU A 126 -9.14 -8.08 -1.39
N ILE A 127 -8.28 -7.90 -2.32
CA ILE A 127 -8.60 -7.44 -3.66
C ILE A 127 -8.63 -8.63 -4.61
#